data_91d01a0c473051e9cb15cde3f7c59091
#
_entry.id   91d01a0c473051e9cb15cde3f7c59091
#
_cell.length_a   1.000
_cell.length_b   1.000
_cell.length_c   1.000
_cell.angle_alpha   90.00
_cell.angle_beta   90.00
_cell.angle_gamma   90.00
#
_symmetry.space_group_name_H-M   'P 1'
#
loop_
_entity.id
_entity.type
_entity.pdbx_description
1 polymer ?
#
loop_
_entity_poly.entity_id
_entity_poly.type
_entity_poly.pdbx_seq_one_letter_code
_entity_poly.pdbx_strand_id
1 'polypeptide(L)'
;MKLAQKPKDKRRIRGEESRKLILQAAISSIAALGLGNMTLDRVAKGAGISRALVVFHFKSKNKLIEEVLNYLGNQYSAGWDLVVKDETGPAMLRILRLVDYDIRFACENPQYISAWHAFWGESKGNELYRELAVPRDERYAREMKQLFARVIEEGGYDQEELPSITTGLYVMLFGIWVESHLDPGPDDYNKYMKAIRLYLGKCFPKQVLPESIR
;
A
#
# COMPACT_ATOMS: atom_id res chain seq x y z
N MET A 1 17.10 -9.21 -36.72
CA MET A 1 16.00 -10.10 -37.14
C MET A 1 14.98 -10.15 -36.02
N LYS A 2 13.88 -9.35 -36.12
CA LYS A 2 12.82 -9.34 -35.09
C LYS A 2 11.98 -10.62 -35.27
N LEU A 3 12.05 -11.53 -34.31
CA LEU A 3 11.17 -12.70 -34.23
C LEU A 3 9.72 -12.21 -34.17
N ALA A 4 8.93 -12.56 -35.19
CA ALA A 4 7.50 -12.27 -35.22
C ALA A 4 6.79 -13.05 -34.08
N GLN A 5 6.27 -12.34 -33.09
CA GLN A 5 5.50 -12.92 -31.99
C GLN A 5 4.30 -13.71 -32.54
N LYS A 6 4.10 -14.95 -32.07
CA LYS A 6 3.01 -15.83 -32.48
C LYS A 6 1.65 -15.17 -32.21
N PRO A 7 0.61 -15.39 -33.06
CA PRO A 7 -0.71 -14.76 -32.91
C PRO A 7 -1.40 -14.96 -31.54
N LYS A 8 -1.17 -16.12 -30.88
CA LYS A 8 -1.64 -16.40 -29.52
C LYS A 8 -1.05 -15.46 -28.48
N ASP A 9 0.23 -15.07 -28.60
CA ASP A 9 0.87 -14.14 -27.67
C ASP A 9 0.31 -12.72 -27.80
N LYS A 10 0.06 -12.24 -29.03
CA LYS A 10 -0.53 -10.92 -29.24
C LYS A 10 -1.95 -10.79 -28.66
N ARG A 11 -2.76 -11.85 -28.73
CA ARG A 11 -4.12 -11.85 -28.16
C ARG A 11 -4.09 -11.85 -26.62
N ARG A 12 -3.17 -12.61 -26.02
CA ARG A 12 -2.95 -12.64 -24.58
C ARG A 12 -2.47 -11.29 -24.06
N ILE A 13 -1.46 -10.69 -24.70
CA ILE A 13 -0.91 -9.38 -24.32
C ILE A 13 -2.01 -8.31 -24.36
N ARG A 14 -2.82 -8.24 -25.45
CA ARG A 14 -3.94 -7.30 -25.53
C ARG A 14 -4.99 -7.54 -24.43
N GLY A 15 -5.23 -8.78 -24.06
CA GLY A 15 -6.13 -9.12 -22.94
C GLY A 15 -5.61 -8.62 -21.60
N GLU A 16 -4.32 -8.80 -21.33
CA GLU A 16 -3.65 -8.31 -20.12
C GLU A 16 -3.64 -6.77 -20.06
N GLU A 17 -3.35 -6.11 -21.19
CA GLU A 17 -3.41 -4.64 -21.29
C GLU A 17 -4.82 -4.11 -21.03
N SER A 18 -5.86 -4.71 -21.65
CA SER A 18 -7.25 -4.32 -21.39
C SER A 18 -7.64 -4.52 -19.93
N ARG A 19 -7.23 -5.64 -19.32
CA ARG A 19 -7.48 -5.90 -17.90
C ARG A 19 -6.85 -4.84 -17.00
N LYS A 20 -5.61 -4.43 -17.28
CA LYS A 20 -4.91 -3.37 -16.56
C LYS A 20 -5.62 -2.02 -16.70
N LEU A 21 -6.03 -1.65 -17.91
CA LEU A 21 -6.78 -0.41 -18.14
C LEU A 21 -8.11 -0.39 -17.36
N ILE A 22 -8.84 -1.50 -17.32
CA ILE A 22 -10.08 -1.61 -16.52
C ILE A 22 -9.80 -1.43 -15.04
N LEU A 23 -8.76 -2.06 -14.48
CA LEU A 23 -8.39 -1.91 -13.07
C LEU A 23 -8.02 -0.46 -12.74
N GLN A 24 -7.23 0.21 -13.58
CA GLN A 24 -6.88 1.62 -13.37
C GLN A 24 -8.11 2.54 -13.42
N ALA A 25 -9.01 2.34 -14.38
CA ALA A 25 -10.24 3.10 -14.47
C ALA A 25 -11.18 2.84 -13.26
N ALA A 26 -11.22 1.61 -12.75
CA ALA A 26 -11.97 1.25 -11.56
C ALA A 26 -11.39 1.92 -10.32
N ILE A 27 -10.06 1.91 -10.13
CA ILE A 27 -9.36 2.60 -9.04
C ILE A 27 -9.66 4.10 -9.09
N SER A 28 -9.52 4.73 -10.26
CA SER A 28 -9.82 6.15 -10.43
C SER A 28 -11.28 6.47 -10.11
N SER A 29 -12.22 5.60 -10.52
CA SER A 29 -13.64 5.77 -10.21
C SER A 29 -13.94 5.62 -8.72
N ILE A 30 -13.32 4.65 -8.05
CA ILE A 30 -13.47 4.44 -6.59
C ILE A 30 -12.84 5.61 -5.83
N ALA A 31 -11.64 6.05 -6.20
CA ALA A 31 -10.95 7.17 -5.58
C ALA A 31 -11.76 8.48 -5.64
N ALA A 32 -12.41 8.73 -6.78
CA ALA A 32 -13.17 9.97 -6.99
C ALA A 32 -14.61 9.93 -6.43
N LEU A 33 -15.26 8.78 -6.39
CA LEU A 33 -16.71 8.68 -6.18
C LEU A 33 -17.09 7.72 -5.02
N GLY A 34 -16.14 6.99 -4.46
CA GLY A 34 -16.37 5.92 -3.50
C GLY A 34 -16.85 4.61 -4.14
N LEU A 35 -16.85 3.52 -3.35
CA LEU A 35 -17.22 2.16 -3.81
C LEU A 35 -18.68 2.07 -4.29
N GLY A 36 -19.58 2.70 -3.56
CA GLY A 36 -21.03 2.66 -3.88
C GLY A 36 -21.32 3.19 -5.28
N ASN A 37 -20.69 4.30 -5.65
CA ASN A 37 -20.94 5.02 -6.91
C ASN A 37 -20.13 4.50 -8.10
N MET A 38 -19.19 3.58 -7.92
CA MET A 38 -18.50 2.92 -9.03
C MET A 38 -19.46 1.99 -9.76
N THR A 39 -19.57 2.16 -11.09
CA THR A 39 -20.38 1.32 -11.97
C THR A 39 -19.55 0.79 -13.14
N LEU A 40 -19.94 -0.36 -13.70
CA LEU A 40 -19.23 -0.93 -14.86
C LEU A 40 -19.27 0.00 -16.08
N ASP A 41 -20.32 0.81 -16.23
CA ASP A 41 -20.43 1.79 -17.32
C ASP A 41 -19.43 2.95 -17.16
N ARG A 42 -19.27 3.46 -15.92
CA ARG A 42 -18.24 4.48 -15.61
C ARG A 42 -16.84 3.96 -15.84
N VAL A 43 -16.58 2.74 -15.40
CA VAL A 43 -15.30 2.07 -15.61
C VAL A 43 -15.02 1.86 -17.10
N ALA A 44 -16.00 1.39 -17.88
CA ALA A 44 -15.88 1.22 -19.32
C ALA A 44 -15.55 2.55 -20.02
N LYS A 45 -16.28 3.62 -19.66
CA LYS A 45 -16.02 4.97 -20.17
C LYS A 45 -14.61 5.46 -19.79
N GLY A 46 -14.20 5.30 -18.54
CA GLY A 46 -12.87 5.70 -18.07
C GLY A 46 -11.73 4.94 -18.72
N ALA A 47 -11.93 3.66 -19.04
CA ALA A 47 -10.96 2.81 -19.73
C ALA A 47 -10.97 2.98 -21.26
N GLY A 48 -11.93 3.73 -21.84
CA GLY A 48 -12.07 3.88 -23.28
C GLY A 48 -12.49 2.59 -24.02
N ILE A 49 -13.25 1.69 -23.37
CA ILE A 49 -13.66 0.39 -23.90
C ILE A 49 -15.17 0.18 -23.73
N SER A 50 -15.68 -0.89 -24.34
CA SER A 50 -17.10 -1.24 -24.19
C SER A 50 -17.39 -1.87 -22.82
N ARG A 51 -18.61 -1.66 -22.29
CA ARG A 51 -19.09 -2.36 -21.08
C ARG A 51 -19.04 -3.88 -21.23
N ALA A 52 -19.32 -4.40 -22.44
CA ALA A 52 -19.25 -5.83 -22.73
C ALA A 52 -17.84 -6.38 -22.48
N LEU A 53 -16.78 -5.63 -22.83
CA LEU A 53 -15.38 -6.03 -22.58
C LEU A 53 -15.04 -6.01 -21.08
N VAL A 54 -15.56 -5.06 -20.32
CA VAL A 54 -15.42 -5.06 -18.84
C VAL A 54 -16.06 -6.31 -18.24
N VAL A 55 -17.30 -6.63 -18.64
CA VAL A 55 -18.03 -7.84 -18.19
C VAL A 55 -17.32 -9.11 -18.63
N PHE A 56 -16.72 -9.13 -19.80
CA PHE A 56 -15.92 -10.28 -20.27
C PHE A 56 -14.76 -10.58 -19.31
N HIS A 57 -14.01 -9.54 -18.88
CA HIS A 57 -12.85 -9.68 -18.01
C HIS A 57 -13.21 -9.97 -16.54
N PHE A 58 -14.22 -9.29 -16.01
CA PHE A 58 -14.47 -9.27 -14.55
C PHE A 58 -15.82 -9.84 -14.12
N LYS A 59 -16.70 -10.19 -15.07
CA LYS A 59 -18.01 -10.83 -14.86
C LYS A 59 -19.04 -9.96 -14.12
N SER A 60 -18.68 -9.34 -12.99
CA SER A 60 -19.58 -8.52 -12.17
C SER A 60 -18.87 -7.34 -11.52
N LYS A 61 -19.64 -6.37 -10.99
CA LYS A 61 -19.12 -5.26 -10.17
C LYS A 61 -18.37 -5.78 -8.96
N ASN A 62 -18.92 -6.75 -8.23
CA ASN A 62 -18.30 -7.29 -7.03
C ASN A 62 -16.96 -7.97 -7.32
N LYS A 63 -16.88 -8.74 -8.43
CA LYS A 63 -15.61 -9.35 -8.84
C LYS A 63 -14.57 -8.31 -9.27
N LEU A 64 -15.00 -7.22 -9.89
CA LEU A 64 -14.10 -6.11 -10.21
C LEU A 64 -13.59 -5.42 -8.93
N ILE A 65 -14.45 -5.20 -7.94
CA ILE A 65 -14.07 -4.63 -6.63
C ILE A 65 -13.04 -5.53 -5.92
N GLU A 66 -13.28 -6.83 -5.88
CA GLU A 66 -12.34 -7.83 -5.32
C GLU A 66 -10.97 -7.74 -6.00
N GLU A 67 -10.96 -7.68 -7.32
CA GLU A 67 -9.73 -7.61 -8.10
C GLU A 67 -9.00 -6.27 -7.94
N VAL A 68 -9.73 -5.16 -7.73
CA VAL A 68 -9.14 -3.86 -7.39
C VAL A 68 -8.46 -3.94 -6.02
N LEU A 69 -9.12 -4.50 -5.01
CA LEU A 69 -8.55 -4.63 -3.67
C LEU A 69 -7.29 -5.50 -3.67
N ASN A 70 -7.33 -6.62 -4.38
CA ASN A 70 -6.17 -7.48 -4.58
C ASN A 70 -5.03 -6.76 -5.33
N TYR A 71 -5.37 -6.00 -6.37
CA TYR A 71 -4.38 -5.25 -7.15
C TYR A 71 -3.68 -4.20 -6.28
N LEU A 72 -4.43 -3.38 -5.55
CA LEU A 72 -3.88 -2.36 -4.64
C LEU A 72 -2.95 -3.01 -3.60
N GLY A 73 -3.42 -4.08 -2.96
CA GLY A 73 -2.62 -4.79 -1.98
C GLY A 73 -1.35 -5.40 -2.56
N ASN A 74 -1.40 -5.95 -3.77
CA ASN A 74 -0.23 -6.51 -4.44
C ASN A 74 0.79 -5.42 -4.85
N GLN A 75 0.30 -4.22 -5.26
CA GLN A 75 1.18 -3.09 -5.55
C GLN A 75 1.96 -2.66 -4.30
N TYR A 76 1.29 -2.53 -3.16
CA TYR A 76 1.95 -2.21 -1.89
C TYR A 76 2.87 -3.34 -1.42
N SER A 77 2.39 -4.60 -1.40
CA SER A 77 3.16 -5.75 -0.93
C SER A 77 4.46 -5.96 -1.72
N ALA A 78 4.44 -5.72 -3.01
CA ALA A 78 5.62 -5.96 -3.85
C ALA A 78 6.85 -5.14 -3.41
N GLY A 79 6.66 -3.86 -3.08
CA GLY A 79 7.74 -3.02 -2.56
C GLY A 79 8.07 -3.32 -1.10
N TRP A 80 7.05 -3.55 -0.25
CA TRP A 80 7.24 -3.98 1.13
C TRP A 80 8.11 -5.24 1.23
N ASP A 81 7.77 -6.27 0.44
CA ASP A 81 8.49 -7.54 0.44
C ASP A 81 9.95 -7.40 -0.01
N LEU A 82 10.25 -6.46 -0.91
CA LEU A 82 11.63 -6.16 -1.30
C LEU A 82 12.43 -5.59 -0.13
N VAL A 83 11.83 -4.65 0.62
CA VAL A 83 12.49 -4.03 1.78
C VAL A 83 12.66 -5.03 2.92
N VAL A 84 11.64 -5.85 3.20
CA VAL A 84 11.71 -6.89 4.24
C VAL A 84 12.78 -7.93 3.95
N LYS A 85 12.94 -8.34 2.68
CA LYS A 85 13.96 -9.31 2.26
C LYS A 85 15.38 -8.77 2.31
N ASP A 86 15.55 -7.45 2.30
CA ASP A 86 16.87 -6.84 2.51
C ASP A 86 17.22 -6.89 4.00
N GLU A 87 17.97 -7.94 4.37
CA GLU A 87 18.43 -8.17 5.76
C GLU A 87 19.72 -7.42 6.10
N THR A 88 20.20 -6.53 5.23
CA THR A 88 21.43 -5.77 5.46
C THR A 88 21.27 -4.68 6.51
N GLY A 89 22.27 -4.54 7.38
CA GLY A 89 22.35 -3.51 8.41
C GLY A 89 21.56 -3.81 9.70
N PRO A 90 21.66 -2.91 10.69
CA PRO A 90 21.01 -3.06 11.98
C PRO A 90 19.48 -2.97 11.85
N ALA A 91 18.76 -3.54 12.83
CA ALA A 91 17.30 -3.61 12.82
C ALA A 91 16.63 -2.23 12.70
N MET A 92 17.18 -1.21 13.33
CA MET A 92 16.67 0.17 13.23
C MET A 92 16.74 0.72 11.81
N LEU A 93 17.81 0.46 11.06
CA LEU A 93 17.91 0.88 9.64
C LEU A 93 16.85 0.19 8.79
N ARG A 94 16.57 -1.08 9.04
CA ARG A 94 15.52 -1.84 8.33
C ARG A 94 14.12 -1.27 8.63
N ILE A 95 13.85 -0.88 9.89
CA ILE A 95 12.61 -0.18 10.24
C ILE A 95 12.51 1.14 9.46
N LEU A 96 13.58 1.93 9.43
CA LEU A 96 13.58 3.20 8.68
C LEU A 96 13.33 2.99 7.18
N ARG A 97 13.86 1.93 6.56
CA ARG A 97 13.58 1.59 5.15
C ARG A 97 12.12 1.23 4.92
N LEU A 98 11.49 0.49 5.83
CA LEU A 98 10.06 0.18 5.73
C LEU A 98 9.20 1.43 5.90
N VAL A 99 9.55 2.30 6.84
CA VAL A 99 8.89 3.61 7.04
C VAL A 99 9.05 4.51 5.81
N ASP A 100 10.27 4.59 5.25
CA ASP A 100 10.54 5.34 4.02
C ASP A 100 9.68 4.84 2.86
N TYR A 101 9.62 3.53 2.67
CA TYR A 101 8.78 2.91 1.66
C TYR A 101 7.30 3.25 1.86
N ASP A 102 6.78 3.12 3.08
CA ASP A 102 5.38 3.36 3.42
C ASP A 102 4.98 4.81 3.15
N ILE A 103 5.78 5.77 3.62
CA ILE A 103 5.54 7.21 3.41
C ILE A 103 5.65 7.58 1.92
N ARG A 104 6.66 7.08 1.20
CA ARG A 104 6.78 7.31 -0.25
C ARG A 104 5.58 6.75 -0.99
N PHE A 105 5.17 5.53 -0.66
CA PHE A 105 4.01 4.93 -1.29
C PHE A 105 2.76 5.80 -1.11
N ALA A 106 2.53 6.31 0.10
CA ALA A 106 1.42 7.20 0.39
C ALA A 106 1.49 8.51 -0.41
N CYS A 107 2.65 9.19 -0.43
CA CYS A 107 2.82 10.45 -1.13
C CYS A 107 2.80 10.33 -2.67
N GLU A 108 3.34 9.24 -3.21
CA GLU A 108 3.50 9.05 -4.66
C GLU A 108 2.28 8.41 -5.34
N ASN A 109 1.34 7.81 -4.56
CA ASN A 109 0.19 7.09 -5.09
C ASN A 109 -1.16 7.60 -4.56
N PRO A 110 -1.50 8.90 -4.70
CA PRO A 110 -2.69 9.49 -4.07
C PRO A 110 -4.00 8.82 -4.48
N GLN A 111 -4.12 8.35 -5.73
CA GLN A 111 -5.31 7.61 -6.17
C GLN A 111 -5.46 6.25 -5.49
N TYR A 112 -4.34 5.56 -5.22
CA TYR A 112 -4.37 4.27 -4.51
C TYR A 112 -4.78 4.49 -3.05
N ILE A 113 -4.23 5.52 -2.42
CA ILE A 113 -4.59 5.90 -1.05
C ILE A 113 -6.07 6.26 -0.95
N SER A 114 -6.60 7.09 -1.87
CA SER A 114 -8.02 7.43 -1.91
C SER A 114 -8.91 6.20 -2.11
N ALA A 115 -8.51 5.27 -2.97
CA ALA A 115 -9.24 4.01 -3.14
C ALA A 115 -9.20 3.14 -1.87
N TRP A 116 -8.06 3.04 -1.17
CA TRP A 116 -7.94 2.36 0.11
C TRP A 116 -8.90 2.93 1.16
N HIS A 117 -8.98 4.26 1.28
CA HIS A 117 -9.90 4.93 2.22
C HIS A 117 -11.36 4.60 1.92
N ALA A 118 -11.73 4.51 0.63
CA ALA A 118 -13.08 4.06 0.25
C ALA A 118 -13.37 2.62 0.73
N PHE A 119 -12.39 1.72 0.69
CA PHE A 119 -12.52 0.37 1.25
C PHE A 119 -12.59 0.39 2.78
N TRP A 120 -11.76 1.18 3.47
CA TRP A 120 -11.78 1.29 4.93
C TRP A 120 -13.11 1.84 5.45
N GLY A 121 -13.70 2.82 4.76
CA GLY A 121 -15.00 3.37 5.13
C GLY A 121 -16.13 2.33 5.16
N GLU A 122 -16.05 1.30 4.30
CA GLU A 122 -17.02 0.22 4.21
C GLU A 122 -16.59 -1.07 4.94
N SER A 123 -15.42 -1.09 5.59
CA SER A 123 -14.81 -2.31 6.14
C SER A 123 -15.66 -3.04 7.20
N LYS A 124 -16.44 -2.31 8.01
CA LYS A 124 -17.26 -2.90 9.08
C LYS A 124 -18.34 -3.86 8.57
N GLY A 125 -18.85 -3.65 7.36
CA GLY A 125 -19.89 -4.48 6.74
C GLY A 125 -19.38 -5.32 5.57
N ASN A 126 -18.09 -5.23 5.21
CA ASN A 126 -17.54 -5.82 4.01
C ASN A 126 -16.66 -7.04 4.35
N GLU A 127 -17.25 -8.23 4.20
CA GLU A 127 -16.55 -9.51 4.45
C GLU A 127 -15.33 -9.68 3.54
N LEU A 128 -15.46 -9.28 2.28
CA LEU A 128 -14.38 -9.31 1.29
C LEU A 128 -13.15 -8.52 1.75
N TYR A 129 -13.35 -7.33 2.33
CA TYR A 129 -12.25 -6.54 2.88
C TYR A 129 -11.54 -7.29 4.01
N ARG A 130 -12.32 -7.89 4.93
CA ARG A 130 -11.75 -8.65 6.05
C ARG A 130 -10.95 -9.86 5.58
N GLU A 131 -11.44 -10.57 4.59
CA GLU A 131 -10.75 -11.75 4.04
C GLU A 131 -9.45 -11.41 3.33
N LEU A 132 -9.40 -10.30 2.58
CA LEU A 132 -8.28 -9.98 1.71
C LEU A 132 -7.27 -9.01 2.33
N ALA A 133 -7.72 -8.03 3.13
CA ALA A 133 -6.85 -6.99 3.69
C ALA A 133 -6.31 -7.37 5.07
N VAL A 134 -7.17 -7.85 5.98
CA VAL A 134 -6.77 -8.11 7.38
C VAL A 134 -5.56 -9.06 7.50
N PRO A 135 -5.49 -10.21 6.80
CA PRO A 135 -4.33 -11.08 6.91
C PRO A 135 -3.01 -10.42 6.46
N ARG A 136 -3.09 -9.50 5.51
CA ARG A 136 -1.95 -8.72 5.02
C ARG A 136 -1.50 -7.69 6.05
N ASP A 137 -2.44 -6.94 6.62
CA ASP A 137 -2.17 -5.95 7.65
C ASP A 137 -1.56 -6.60 8.90
N GLU A 138 -2.07 -7.75 9.31
CA GLU A 138 -1.50 -8.55 10.40
C GLU A 138 -0.07 -9.04 10.09
N ARG A 139 0.21 -9.40 8.85
CA ARG A 139 1.57 -9.78 8.43
C ARG A 139 2.53 -8.62 8.61
N TYR A 140 2.18 -7.43 8.11
CA TYR A 140 3.02 -6.23 8.25
C TYR A 140 3.26 -5.86 9.71
N ALA A 141 2.21 -5.92 10.52
CA ALA A 141 2.33 -5.68 11.96
C ALA A 141 3.29 -6.67 12.65
N ARG A 142 3.23 -7.97 12.28
CA ARG A 142 4.15 -8.98 12.82
C ARG A 142 5.59 -8.73 12.40
N GLU A 143 5.84 -8.44 11.11
CA GLU A 143 7.17 -8.17 10.58
C GLU A 143 7.80 -6.94 11.25
N MET A 144 7.04 -5.87 11.40
CA MET A 144 7.48 -4.66 12.10
C MET A 144 7.77 -4.93 13.58
N LYS A 145 6.89 -5.66 14.27
CA LYS A 145 7.10 -6.05 15.68
C LYS A 145 8.36 -6.88 15.89
N GLN A 146 8.67 -7.79 14.95
CA GLN A 146 9.91 -8.58 15.02
C GLN A 146 11.16 -7.71 14.87
N LEU A 147 11.12 -6.71 13.99
CA LEU A 147 12.23 -5.77 13.86
C LEU A 147 12.42 -4.92 15.11
N PHE A 148 11.34 -4.41 15.70
CA PHE A 148 11.43 -3.67 16.96
C PHE A 148 11.95 -4.53 18.12
N ALA A 149 11.56 -5.80 18.20
CA ALA A 149 12.11 -6.71 19.21
C ALA A 149 13.64 -6.85 19.07
N ARG A 150 14.17 -6.91 17.84
CA ARG A 150 15.61 -6.91 17.60
C ARG A 150 16.27 -5.59 17.99
N VAL A 151 15.65 -4.44 17.72
CA VAL A 151 16.19 -3.12 18.15
C VAL A 151 16.30 -3.06 19.67
N ILE A 152 15.30 -3.58 20.38
CA ILE A 152 15.30 -3.65 21.85
C ILE A 152 16.44 -4.52 22.34
N GLU A 153 16.61 -5.71 21.77
CA GLU A 153 17.69 -6.64 22.11
C GLU A 153 19.08 -6.03 21.80
N GLU A 154 19.29 -5.50 20.58
CA GLU A 154 20.54 -4.88 20.16
C GLU A 154 20.95 -3.68 21.03
N GLY A 155 19.97 -2.88 21.48
CA GLY A 155 20.20 -1.67 22.26
C GLY A 155 20.11 -1.83 23.79
N GLY A 156 19.67 -2.99 24.26
CA GLY A 156 19.42 -3.23 25.69
C GLY A 156 18.34 -2.30 26.24
N TYR A 157 17.23 -2.17 25.53
CA TYR A 157 16.06 -1.39 25.95
C TYR A 157 15.04 -2.26 26.69
N ASP A 158 14.07 -1.63 27.36
CA ASP A 158 13.03 -2.34 28.07
C ASP A 158 12.02 -2.96 27.10
N GLN A 159 11.79 -4.26 27.23
CA GLN A 159 10.81 -5.00 26.41
C GLN A 159 9.36 -4.62 26.74
N GLU A 160 9.08 -4.12 27.93
CA GLU A 160 7.73 -3.69 28.32
C GLU A 160 7.23 -2.49 27.50
N GLU A 161 8.15 -1.67 26.97
CA GLU A 161 7.80 -0.54 26.10
C GLU A 161 7.44 -0.94 24.65
N LEU A 162 7.80 -2.15 24.22
CA LEU A 162 7.61 -2.60 22.83
C LEU A 162 6.17 -2.44 22.30
N PRO A 163 5.10 -2.82 23.02
CA PRO A 163 3.73 -2.65 22.53
C PRO A 163 3.39 -1.17 22.31
N SER A 164 3.82 -0.28 23.22
CA SER A 164 3.53 1.16 23.14
C SER A 164 4.28 1.81 21.98
N ILE A 165 5.54 1.48 21.77
CA ILE A 165 6.36 2.01 20.67
C ILE A 165 5.80 1.55 19.32
N THR A 166 5.50 0.26 19.17
CA THR A 166 4.93 -0.27 17.92
C THR A 166 3.57 0.33 17.61
N THR A 167 2.71 0.50 18.63
CA THR A 167 1.40 1.15 18.47
C THR A 167 1.56 2.62 18.06
N GLY A 168 2.49 3.35 18.72
CA GLY A 168 2.75 4.75 18.39
C GLY A 168 3.16 4.93 16.94
N LEU A 169 4.12 4.13 16.44
CA LEU A 169 4.52 4.18 15.04
C LEU A 169 3.35 3.82 14.10
N TYR A 170 2.59 2.76 14.41
CA TYR A 170 1.43 2.37 13.60
C TYR A 170 0.41 3.50 13.48
N VAL A 171 0.05 4.15 14.59
CA VAL A 171 -0.91 5.26 14.58
C VAL A 171 -0.37 6.45 13.79
N MET A 172 0.94 6.75 13.88
CA MET A 172 1.56 7.80 13.07
C MET A 172 1.50 7.48 11.57
N LEU A 173 1.87 6.27 11.14
CA LEU A 173 1.80 5.85 9.74
C LEU A 173 0.35 5.86 9.22
N PHE A 174 -0.60 5.37 10.02
CA PHE A 174 -2.01 5.44 9.68
C PHE A 174 -2.49 6.89 9.53
N GLY A 175 -2.09 7.79 10.43
CA GLY A 175 -2.38 9.23 10.35
C GLY A 175 -1.81 9.87 9.08
N ILE A 176 -0.59 9.50 8.69
CA ILE A 176 0.06 9.94 7.44
C ILE A 176 -0.75 9.50 6.21
N TRP A 177 -1.23 8.26 6.17
CA TRP A 177 -2.08 7.79 5.08
C TRP A 177 -3.40 8.57 4.98
N VAL A 178 -4.00 8.90 6.13
CA VAL A 178 -5.23 9.74 6.18
C VAL A 178 -4.93 11.14 5.68
N GLU A 179 -3.86 11.78 6.16
CA GLU A 179 -3.49 13.15 5.78
C GLU A 179 -3.14 13.23 4.28
N SER A 180 -2.38 12.25 3.76
CA SER A 180 -2.04 12.17 2.33
C SER A 180 -3.27 12.00 1.41
N HIS A 181 -4.38 11.49 1.94
CA HIS A 181 -5.65 11.42 1.22
C HIS A 181 -6.40 12.76 1.25
N LEU A 182 -6.42 13.45 2.41
CA LEU A 182 -7.24 14.64 2.61
C LEU A 182 -6.63 15.90 1.99
N ASP A 183 -5.34 16.10 2.15
CA ASP A 183 -4.64 17.32 1.71
C ASP A 183 -3.16 17.01 1.38
N PRO A 184 -2.88 16.37 0.24
CA PRO A 184 -1.51 16.04 -0.14
C PRO A 184 -0.70 17.29 -0.47
N GLY A 185 0.35 17.54 0.32
CA GLY A 185 1.26 18.68 0.15
C GLY A 185 2.56 18.30 -0.59
N PRO A 186 3.23 19.27 -1.22
CA PRO A 186 4.44 19.03 -2.02
C PRO A 186 5.65 18.60 -1.17
N ASP A 187 5.65 18.85 0.13
CA ASP A 187 6.77 18.59 1.03
C ASP A 187 6.47 17.58 2.15
N ASP A 188 5.35 16.87 2.00
CA ASP A 188 4.82 15.97 3.04
C ASP A 188 5.78 14.83 3.39
N TYR A 189 6.48 14.28 2.42
CA TYR A 189 7.47 13.24 2.68
C TYR A 189 8.52 13.67 3.73
N ASN A 190 9.12 14.85 3.55
CA ASN A 190 10.15 15.35 4.48
C ASN A 190 9.57 15.67 5.85
N LYS A 191 8.38 16.27 5.90
CA LYS A 191 7.63 16.55 7.12
C LYS A 191 7.36 15.27 7.92
N TYR A 192 6.86 14.23 7.26
CA TYR A 192 6.52 12.96 7.90
C TYR A 192 7.77 12.19 8.35
N MET A 193 8.78 12.09 7.49
CA MET A 193 10.06 11.45 7.86
C MET A 193 10.73 12.15 9.05
N LYS A 194 10.69 13.47 9.13
CA LYS A 194 11.22 14.23 10.29
C LYS A 194 10.47 13.89 11.58
N ALA A 195 9.13 13.80 11.52
CA ALA A 195 8.31 13.45 12.68
C ALA A 195 8.61 12.03 13.18
N ILE A 196 8.67 11.04 12.27
CA ILE A 196 8.98 9.64 12.60
C ILE A 196 10.40 9.52 13.18
N ARG A 197 11.39 10.18 12.58
CA ARG A 197 12.77 10.18 13.11
C ARG A 197 12.86 10.76 14.51
N LEU A 198 12.14 11.86 14.77
CA LEU A 198 12.07 12.45 16.10
C LEU A 198 11.46 11.46 17.11
N TYR A 199 10.35 10.82 16.73
CA TYR A 199 9.69 9.81 17.55
C TYR A 199 10.64 8.65 17.87
N LEU A 200 11.20 8.00 16.84
CA LEU A 200 12.11 6.87 17.02
C LEU A 200 13.38 7.23 17.79
N GLY A 201 13.94 8.43 17.55
CA GLY A 201 15.10 8.91 18.29
C GLY A 201 14.83 9.16 19.78
N LYS A 202 13.57 9.49 20.15
CA LYS A 202 13.16 9.60 21.56
C LYS A 202 12.93 8.23 22.20
N CYS A 203 12.34 7.30 21.47
CA CYS A 203 12.15 5.92 21.93
C CYS A 203 13.48 5.15 22.05
N PHE A 204 14.43 5.41 21.15
CA PHE A 204 15.69 4.67 21.04
C PHE A 204 16.92 5.59 21.04
N PRO A 205 17.21 6.28 22.14
CA PRO A 205 18.27 7.32 22.19
C PRO A 205 19.68 6.80 21.96
N LYS A 206 19.93 5.50 22.12
CA LYS A 206 21.23 4.87 21.84
C LYS A 206 21.43 4.50 20.36
N GLN A 207 20.36 4.56 19.54
CA GLN A 207 20.42 4.20 18.13
C GLN A 207 20.86 5.39 17.27
N VAL A 208 21.76 5.13 16.34
CA VAL A 208 22.13 6.11 15.32
C VAL A 208 21.10 6.06 14.19
N LEU A 209 20.35 7.16 14.01
CA LEU A 209 19.41 7.30 12.91
C LEU A 209 20.13 7.99 11.74
N PRO A 210 20.49 7.28 10.67
CA PRO A 210 21.20 7.88 9.53
C PRO A 210 20.34 8.94 8.84
N GLU A 211 20.93 10.06 8.43
CA GLU A 211 20.21 11.14 7.73
C GLU A 211 19.67 10.67 6.37
N SER A 212 20.40 9.79 5.69
CA SER A 212 19.97 9.14 4.43
C SER A 212 19.75 7.65 4.64
N ILE A 213 18.68 7.14 4.05
CA ILE A 213 18.26 5.71 4.12
C ILE A 213 18.72 4.93 2.86
N ARG A 214 19.45 5.61 1.96
CA ARG A 214 19.99 5.01 0.72
C ARG A 214 21.16 4.08 0.97
#